data_b86aaf19f0139ef5ccfe763e50872221
#
_entry.id   b86aaf19f0139ef5ccfe763e50872221
#
_cell.length_a   1.000
_cell.length_b   1.000
_cell.length_c   1.000
_cell.angle_alpha   90.00
_cell.angle_beta   90.00
_cell.angle_gamma   90.00
#
_symmetry.space_group_name_H-M   'P 1'
#
loop_
_entity.id
_entity.type
_entity.pdbx_description
1 polymer ?
#
loop_
_entity_poly.entity_id
_entity_poly.type
_entity_poly.pdbx_seq_one_letter_code
_entity_poly.pdbx_strand_id
1 'polypeptide(L)'
;LSDGERKRVQIARALMIDPELLLLDEPTAGLDLGGREDLLSRFAAFANDNSAPVTVTVTHHIEEIPAGTTHALLLKDGKVAVSGPVGQVITSQHVSAVFGIQMEVTTSNGRFYARAI
;
A
#
# COMPACT_ATOMS: atom_id res chain seq x y z
N LEU A 1 -18.19 9.93 -14.03
CA LEU A 1 -17.53 9.54 -12.78
C LEU A 1 -16.09 10.01 -12.78
N SER A 2 -15.61 10.52 -11.63
CA SER A 2 -14.21 10.81 -11.43
C SER A 2 -13.40 9.50 -11.35
N ASP A 3 -12.08 9.61 -11.49
CA ASP A 3 -11.20 8.43 -11.36
C ASP A 3 -11.32 7.80 -9.97
N GLY A 4 -11.44 8.63 -8.93
CA GLY A 4 -11.61 8.14 -7.56
C GLY A 4 -12.94 7.40 -7.38
N GLU A 5 -14.01 7.94 -7.91
CA GLU A 5 -15.33 7.30 -7.87
C GLU A 5 -15.32 5.97 -8.65
N ARG A 6 -14.68 5.96 -9.82
CA ARG A 6 -14.56 4.75 -10.64
C ARG A 6 -13.80 3.66 -9.90
N LYS A 7 -12.69 4.00 -9.25
CA LYS A 7 -11.91 3.03 -8.48
C LYS A 7 -12.70 2.50 -7.30
N ARG A 8 -13.45 3.35 -6.59
CA ARG A 8 -14.29 2.89 -5.49
C ARG A 8 -15.39 1.93 -5.96
N VAL A 9 -15.99 2.20 -7.12
CA VAL A 9 -16.99 1.31 -7.71
C VAL A 9 -16.37 -0.04 -8.06
N GLN A 10 -15.19 -0.05 -8.66
CA GLN A 10 -14.49 -1.29 -9.01
C GLN A 10 -14.18 -2.13 -7.79
N ILE A 11 -13.72 -1.51 -6.71
CA ILE A 11 -13.41 -2.20 -5.47
C ILE A 11 -14.69 -2.73 -4.81
N ALA A 12 -15.75 -1.92 -4.79
CA ALA A 12 -17.05 -2.35 -4.27
C ALA A 12 -17.58 -3.57 -5.02
N ARG A 13 -17.44 -3.60 -6.34
CA ARG A 13 -17.84 -4.75 -7.15
C ARG A 13 -17.05 -6.01 -6.78
N ALA A 14 -15.75 -5.88 -6.59
CA ALA A 14 -14.91 -7.01 -6.17
C ALA A 14 -15.32 -7.53 -4.79
N LEU A 15 -15.71 -6.64 -3.88
CA LEU A 15 -16.12 -7.00 -2.52
C LEU A 15 -17.51 -7.65 -2.48
N MET A 16 -18.36 -7.42 -3.49
CA MET A 16 -19.72 -7.98 -3.51
C MET A 16 -19.76 -9.51 -3.53
N ILE A 17 -18.72 -10.16 -4.02
CA ILE A 17 -18.64 -11.61 -4.01
C ILE A 17 -18.11 -12.18 -2.69
N ASP A 18 -17.88 -11.32 -1.69
CA ASP A 18 -17.34 -11.67 -0.37
C ASP A 18 -16.04 -12.49 -0.48
N PRO A 19 -14.99 -11.93 -1.10
CA PRO A 19 -13.76 -12.68 -1.34
C PRO A 19 -12.97 -12.89 -0.07
N GLU A 20 -12.23 -13.99 0.00
CA GLU A 20 -11.26 -14.22 1.07
C GLU A 20 -9.97 -13.43 0.85
N LEU A 21 -9.64 -13.17 -0.42
CA LEU A 21 -8.43 -12.47 -0.83
C LEU A 21 -8.79 -11.39 -1.85
N LEU A 22 -8.30 -10.17 -1.60
CA LEU A 22 -8.46 -9.04 -2.50
C LEU A 22 -7.07 -8.60 -2.97
N LEU A 23 -6.83 -8.68 -4.27
CA LEU A 23 -5.59 -8.23 -4.89
C LEU A 23 -5.82 -6.88 -5.56
N LEU A 24 -5.03 -5.89 -5.18
CA LEU A 24 -5.13 -4.53 -5.68
C LEU A 24 -3.78 -4.15 -6.33
N ASP A 25 -3.81 -3.91 -7.63
CA ASP A 25 -2.62 -3.52 -8.39
C ASP A 25 -2.67 -2.02 -8.65
N GLU A 26 -1.79 -1.27 -7.99
CA GLU A 26 -1.70 0.19 -8.11
C GLU A 26 -3.07 0.87 -7.93
N PRO A 27 -3.79 0.61 -6.82
CA PRO A 27 -5.19 1.04 -6.70
C PRO A 27 -5.36 2.56 -6.65
N THR A 28 -4.31 3.30 -6.30
CA THR A 28 -4.38 4.78 -6.19
C THR A 28 -3.80 5.49 -7.40
N ALA A 29 -3.36 4.76 -8.42
CA ALA A 29 -2.78 5.37 -9.62
C ALA A 29 -3.77 6.31 -10.30
N GLY A 30 -3.29 7.48 -10.68
CA GLY A 30 -4.10 8.49 -11.37
C GLY A 30 -4.98 9.35 -10.46
N LEU A 31 -5.00 9.10 -9.15
CA LEU A 31 -5.77 9.90 -8.21
C LEU A 31 -4.96 11.12 -7.75
N ASP A 32 -5.65 12.23 -7.50
CA ASP A 32 -5.05 13.36 -6.82
C ASP A 32 -4.81 13.04 -5.33
N LEU A 33 -4.17 13.96 -4.62
CA LEU A 33 -3.82 13.73 -3.22
C LEU A 33 -5.05 13.41 -2.36
N GLY A 34 -6.14 14.15 -2.53
CA GLY A 34 -7.37 13.93 -1.74
C GLY A 34 -8.00 12.57 -2.03
N GLY A 35 -8.09 12.20 -3.30
CA GLY A 35 -8.63 10.90 -3.71
C GLY A 35 -7.78 9.74 -3.22
N ARG A 36 -6.45 9.89 -3.30
CA ARG A 36 -5.52 8.90 -2.78
C ARG A 36 -5.71 8.68 -1.28
N GLU A 37 -5.71 9.76 -0.50
CA GLU A 37 -5.83 9.66 0.95
C GLU A 37 -7.19 9.11 1.39
N ASP A 38 -8.26 9.47 0.71
CA ASP A 38 -9.58 8.90 0.97
C ASP A 38 -9.58 7.39 0.75
N LEU A 39 -9.02 6.93 -0.37
CA LEU A 39 -8.99 5.50 -0.69
C LEU A 39 -8.11 4.72 0.30
N LEU A 40 -6.95 5.27 0.66
CA LEU A 40 -6.06 4.63 1.63
C LEU A 40 -6.71 4.52 3.00
N SER A 41 -7.51 5.51 3.42
CA SER A 41 -8.22 5.43 4.70
C SER A 41 -9.28 4.34 4.70
N ARG A 42 -9.91 4.08 3.56
CA ARG A 42 -10.87 2.99 3.41
C ARG A 42 -10.17 1.62 3.51
N PHE A 43 -9.00 1.47 2.92
CA PHE A 43 -8.20 0.25 3.07
C PHE A 43 -7.73 0.06 4.51
N ALA A 44 -7.34 1.14 5.18
CA ALA A 44 -6.91 1.08 6.58
C ALA A 44 -8.02 0.55 7.50
N ALA A 45 -9.29 0.84 7.18
CA ALA A 45 -10.41 0.34 7.96
C ALA A 45 -10.52 -1.18 7.94
N PHE A 46 -10.01 -1.84 6.88
CA PHE A 46 -10.02 -3.30 6.81
C PHE A 46 -9.18 -3.96 7.90
N ALA A 47 -8.15 -3.29 8.41
CA ALA A 47 -7.27 -3.84 9.44
C ALA A 47 -8.02 -4.14 10.74
N ASN A 48 -9.14 -3.45 11.00
CA ASN A 48 -9.93 -3.61 12.21
C ASN A 48 -11.27 -4.32 11.97
N ASP A 49 -11.45 -4.90 10.79
CA ASP A 49 -12.70 -5.55 10.38
C ASP A 49 -12.43 -7.03 10.14
N ASN A 50 -12.93 -7.89 11.05
CA ASN A 50 -12.72 -9.33 10.95
C ASN A 50 -13.42 -9.97 9.75
N SER A 51 -14.40 -9.27 9.16
CA SER A 51 -15.10 -9.77 7.97
C SER A 51 -14.44 -9.30 6.67
N ALA A 52 -13.46 -8.42 6.74
CA ALA A 52 -12.75 -7.94 5.57
C ALA A 52 -11.84 -9.02 4.98
N PRO A 53 -11.64 -9.03 3.65
CA PRO A 53 -10.73 -9.98 3.03
C PRO A 53 -9.28 -9.69 3.42
N VAL A 54 -8.43 -10.70 3.30
CA VAL A 54 -6.99 -10.48 3.28
C VAL A 54 -6.68 -9.65 2.03
N THR A 55 -5.96 -8.55 2.20
CA THR A 55 -5.70 -7.61 1.11
C THR A 55 -4.21 -7.59 0.79
N VAL A 56 -3.89 -7.74 -0.49
CA VAL A 56 -2.54 -7.55 -1.01
C VAL A 56 -2.57 -6.38 -1.97
N THR A 57 -1.76 -5.37 -1.71
CA THR A 57 -1.66 -4.18 -2.54
C THR A 57 -0.29 -4.12 -3.18
N VAL A 58 -0.26 -3.93 -4.50
CA VAL A 58 0.98 -3.72 -5.26
C VAL A 58 1.11 -2.24 -5.54
N THR A 59 2.23 -1.66 -5.15
CA THR A 59 2.53 -0.25 -5.41
C THR A 59 4.04 -0.04 -5.49
N HIS A 60 4.47 1.05 -6.12
CA HIS A 60 5.87 1.48 -6.10
C HIS A 60 6.03 2.82 -5.36
N HIS A 61 5.03 3.21 -4.58
CA HIS A 61 5.05 4.43 -3.77
C HIS A 61 4.92 4.08 -2.29
N ILE A 62 5.97 4.37 -1.51
CA ILE A 62 6.02 4.04 -0.07
C ILE A 62 4.88 4.73 0.69
N GLU A 63 4.54 5.95 0.32
CA GLU A 63 3.48 6.72 0.97
C GLU A 63 2.08 6.17 0.70
N GLU A 64 1.94 5.19 -0.18
CA GLU A 64 0.66 4.55 -0.49
C GLU A 64 0.43 3.25 0.28
N ILE A 65 1.28 2.94 1.25
CA ILE A 65 1.06 1.81 2.14
C ILE A 65 -0.01 2.20 3.17
N PRO A 66 -1.17 1.53 3.20
CA PRO A 66 -2.23 1.90 4.15
C PRO A 66 -1.78 1.69 5.59
N ALA A 67 -2.28 2.52 6.50
CA ALA A 67 -2.10 2.29 7.92
C ALA A 67 -2.69 0.93 8.30
N GLY A 68 -2.04 0.21 9.20
CA GLY A 68 -2.50 -1.14 9.60
C GLY A 68 -1.97 -2.27 8.73
N THR A 69 -1.20 -1.97 7.69
CA THR A 69 -0.52 -3.00 6.90
C THR A 69 0.40 -3.81 7.80
N THR A 70 0.30 -5.13 7.75
CA THR A 70 1.05 -6.01 8.67
C THR A 70 2.39 -6.43 8.11
N HIS A 71 2.43 -6.78 6.83
CA HIS A 71 3.60 -7.33 6.17
C HIS A 71 3.89 -6.60 4.87
N ALA A 72 5.15 -6.63 4.46
CA ALA A 72 5.57 -6.07 3.19
C ALA A 72 6.59 -6.98 2.53
N LEU A 73 6.70 -6.82 1.21
CA LEU A 73 7.66 -7.53 0.40
C LEU A 73 8.21 -6.53 -0.62
N LEU A 74 9.53 -6.40 -0.68
CA LEU A 74 10.19 -5.56 -1.67
C LEU A 74 10.79 -6.43 -2.76
N LEU A 75 10.50 -6.06 -4.01
CA LEU A 75 11.04 -6.73 -5.19
C LEU A 75 12.14 -5.89 -5.81
N LYS A 76 13.18 -6.56 -6.30
CA LYS A 76 14.23 -5.94 -7.09
C LYS A 76 14.70 -6.93 -8.15
N ASP A 77 14.76 -6.48 -9.40
CA ASP A 77 15.21 -7.30 -10.53
C ASP A 77 14.43 -8.62 -10.64
N GLY A 78 13.12 -8.56 -10.40
CA GLY A 78 12.25 -9.73 -10.48
C GLY A 78 12.38 -10.72 -9.35
N LYS A 79 13.10 -10.36 -8.28
CA LYS A 79 13.34 -11.25 -7.13
C LYS A 79 12.91 -10.58 -5.83
N VAL A 80 12.59 -11.40 -4.84
CA VAL A 80 12.31 -10.91 -3.49
C VAL A 80 13.62 -10.43 -2.87
N ALA A 81 13.70 -9.13 -2.60
CA ALA A 81 14.86 -8.54 -1.92
C ALA A 81 14.74 -8.69 -0.40
N VAL A 82 13.55 -8.39 0.14
CA VAL A 82 13.28 -8.52 1.58
C VAL A 82 11.78 -8.69 1.79
N SER A 83 11.40 -9.50 2.77
CA SER A 83 10.00 -9.69 3.16
C SER A 83 9.90 -9.91 4.66
N GLY A 84 8.75 -9.58 5.24
CA GLY A 84 8.48 -9.76 6.66
C GLY A 84 7.54 -8.71 7.21
N PRO A 85 7.53 -8.53 8.54
CA PRO A 85 6.75 -7.48 9.17
C PRO A 85 7.07 -6.11 8.58
N VAL A 86 6.05 -5.29 8.35
CA VAL A 86 6.19 -4.04 7.60
C VAL A 86 7.25 -3.11 8.18
N GLY A 87 7.31 -2.98 9.51
CA GLY A 87 8.28 -2.10 10.17
C GLY A 87 9.73 -2.56 10.02
N GLN A 88 9.96 -3.84 9.75
CA GLN A 88 11.29 -4.40 9.52
C GLN A 88 11.71 -4.35 8.05
N VAL A 89 10.73 -4.26 7.15
CA VAL A 89 10.97 -4.24 5.70
C VAL A 89 11.10 -2.82 5.18
N ILE A 90 10.19 -1.93 5.57
CA ILE A 90 10.16 -0.55 5.08
C ILE A 90 11.06 0.31 5.97
N THR A 91 12.35 0.20 5.73
CA THR A 91 13.39 0.93 6.45
C THR A 91 14.22 1.72 5.46
N SER A 92 14.92 2.74 5.94
CA SER A 92 15.82 3.55 5.10
C SER A 92 16.86 2.68 4.40
N GLN A 93 17.41 1.69 5.10
CA GLN A 93 18.42 0.80 4.56
C GLN A 93 17.87 -0.07 3.41
N HIS A 94 16.74 -0.74 3.63
CA HIS A 94 16.17 -1.64 2.63
C HIS A 94 15.62 -0.87 1.42
N VAL A 95 14.94 0.24 1.66
CA VAL A 95 14.39 1.07 0.58
C VAL A 95 15.53 1.66 -0.26
N SER A 96 16.60 2.14 0.36
CA SER A 96 17.77 2.63 -0.37
C SER A 96 18.39 1.56 -1.25
N ALA A 97 18.53 0.35 -0.72
CA ALA A 97 19.11 -0.76 -1.47
C ALA A 97 18.25 -1.16 -2.68
N VAL A 98 16.93 -1.20 -2.49
CA VAL A 98 16.01 -1.62 -3.56
C VAL A 98 15.90 -0.57 -4.66
N PHE A 99 15.80 0.71 -4.30
CA PHE A 99 15.63 1.78 -5.29
C PHE A 99 16.95 2.31 -5.84
N GLY A 100 18.08 1.90 -5.28
CA GLY A 100 19.40 2.26 -5.81
C GLY A 100 19.81 3.72 -5.59
N ILE A 101 19.18 4.38 -4.62
CA ILE A 101 19.47 5.77 -4.26
C ILE A 101 19.34 5.90 -2.75
N GLN A 102 20.15 6.75 -2.14
CA GLN A 102 20.08 6.95 -0.69
C GLN A 102 18.77 7.63 -0.32
N MET A 103 17.98 6.95 0.50
CA MET A 103 16.64 7.38 0.91
C MET A 103 16.54 7.45 2.43
N GLU A 104 15.71 8.36 2.91
CA GLU A 104 15.31 8.39 4.31
C GLU A 104 13.83 8.02 4.40
N VAL A 105 13.53 7.01 5.23
CA VAL A 105 12.15 6.60 5.51
C VAL A 105 11.77 7.10 6.90
N THR A 106 10.65 7.79 6.98
CA THR A 106 10.09 8.25 8.25
C THR A 106 8.69 7.65 8.43
N THR A 107 8.23 7.58 9.67
CA THR A 107 6.91 7.05 10.00
C THR A 107 6.11 8.09 10.78
N SER A 108 4.80 8.13 10.52
CA SER A 108 3.88 9.00 11.25
C SER A 108 2.49 8.37 11.19
N ASN A 109 1.87 8.18 12.34
CA ASN A 109 0.50 7.64 12.45
C ASN A 109 0.31 6.33 11.69
N GLY A 110 1.30 5.44 11.76
CA GLY A 110 1.25 4.14 11.08
C GLY A 110 1.49 4.19 9.57
N ARG A 111 1.87 5.36 9.04
CA ARG A 111 2.15 5.57 7.63
C ARG A 111 3.64 5.78 7.42
N PHE A 112 4.11 5.42 6.23
CA PHE A 112 5.52 5.54 5.83
C PHE A 112 5.69 6.61 4.78
N TYR A 113 6.79 7.34 4.88
CA TYR A 113 7.16 8.40 3.94
C TYR A 113 8.64 8.25 3.59
N ALA A 114 8.98 8.41 2.32
CA ALA A 114 10.35 8.27 1.86
C ALA A 114 10.73 9.46 0.99
N ARG A 115 11.98 9.90 1.15
CA ARG A 115 12.56 10.95 0.31
C ARG A 115 14.05 10.70 0.12
N ALA A 116 14.58 11.17 -1.00
CA ALA A 116 16.02 11.12 -1.24
C ALA A 116 16.75 12.12 -0.34
N ILE A 117 17.92 11.76 0.10
CA ILE A 117 18.78 12.62 0.92
C ILE A 117 20.12 12.88 0.25
#